data_bf8d28b1fe79d2315514d031cbf9a7d0
#
_entry.id   bf8d28b1fe79d2315514d031cbf9a7d0
#
_cell.length_a   1.000
_cell.length_b   1.000
_cell.length_c   1.000
_cell.angle_alpha   90.00
_cell.angle_beta   90.00
_cell.angle_gamma   90.00
#
_symmetry.space_group_name_H-M   'P 1'
#
loop_
_entity.id
_entity.type
_entity.pdbx_description
1 polymer ?
#
loop_
_entity_poly.entity_id
_entity_poly.type
_entity_poly.pdbx_seq_one_letter_code
_entity_poly.pdbx_strand_id
1 'polypeptide(L)'
;SKMKIHMCEGNVSRLEGNNCGVKEALLKDKSKNPSQEHRCWASINHKDDELWKISKELFESDCVVFFASVRWGQLNAVYQELIERLTWLENRHSSLNEENILKDITAGIVIIGQNWRGSDILKVQSQVLEFFGFKKNKKLQWNWQYTSDSSDESIKSYKDAAKVFKKSI
;
A
#
# COMPACT_ATOMS: atom_id res chain seq x y z
N SER A 1 0.51 1.35 -13.29
CA SER A 1 -0.90 1.61 -12.95
C SER A 1 -1.55 2.42 -14.05
N LYS A 2 -2.84 2.19 -14.30
CA LYS A 2 -3.65 3.08 -15.18
C LYS A 2 -4.24 4.24 -14.39
N MET A 3 -4.18 4.20 -13.07
CA MET A 3 -4.62 5.29 -12.21
C MET A 3 -3.58 6.39 -12.18
N LYS A 4 -4.03 7.64 -12.21
CA LYS A 4 -3.21 8.82 -12.04
C LYS A 4 -3.13 9.17 -10.56
N ILE A 5 -2.02 8.86 -9.94
CA ILE A 5 -1.72 9.21 -8.55
C ILE A 5 -0.55 10.18 -8.59
N HIS A 6 -0.70 11.35 -8.01
CA HIS A 6 0.37 12.33 -7.89
C HIS A 6 1.30 11.96 -6.72
N MET A 7 2.53 12.44 -6.74
CA MET A 7 3.49 12.21 -5.65
C MET A 7 2.97 12.73 -4.30
N CYS A 8 3.44 12.13 -3.22
CA CYS A 8 3.17 12.63 -1.88
C CYS A 8 3.79 14.04 -1.70
N GLU A 9 3.03 14.96 -1.10
CA GLU A 9 3.49 16.33 -0.85
C GLU A 9 4.35 16.45 0.42
N GLY A 10 4.62 15.33 1.11
CA GLY A 10 5.48 15.30 2.30
C GLY A 10 4.94 16.10 3.49
N ASN A 11 3.63 16.22 3.64
CA ASN A 11 2.99 17.05 4.67
C ASN A 11 3.18 16.54 6.11
N VAL A 12 3.81 15.37 6.30
CA VAL A 12 4.14 14.81 7.61
C VAL A 12 5.24 15.62 8.32
N SER A 13 6.16 16.21 7.57
CA SER A 13 7.35 16.88 8.11
C SER A 13 7.46 18.33 7.63
N ARG A 14 6.45 19.15 7.88
CA ARG A 14 6.46 20.57 7.57
C ARG A 14 7.05 21.42 8.71
N LEU A 15 7.52 22.61 8.38
CA LEU A 15 8.10 23.55 9.33
C LEU A 15 7.07 23.93 10.44
N GLU A 16 5.80 24.06 10.07
CA GLU A 16 4.69 24.37 10.97
C GLU A 16 4.17 23.13 11.75
N GLY A 17 4.80 21.99 11.57
CA GLY A 17 4.40 20.72 12.16
C GLY A 17 3.72 19.78 11.17
N ASN A 18 3.26 18.64 11.69
CA ASN A 18 2.59 17.62 10.90
C ASN A 18 1.15 18.04 10.60
N ASN A 19 0.79 18.12 9.32
CA ASN A 19 -0.57 18.41 8.88
C ASN A 19 -1.11 17.39 7.85
N CYS A 20 -0.52 16.20 7.78
CA CYS A 20 -1.04 15.09 6.97
C CYS A 20 -2.27 14.48 7.65
N GLY A 21 -3.36 14.28 6.93
CA GLY A 21 -4.58 13.66 7.46
C GLY A 21 -5.46 14.56 8.36
N VAL A 22 -5.13 15.84 8.51
CA VAL A 22 -5.95 16.80 9.26
C VAL A 22 -7.32 17.02 8.61
N LYS A 23 -8.28 17.54 9.38
CA LYS A 23 -9.66 17.79 8.89
C LYS A 23 -9.73 18.76 7.72
N GLU A 24 -8.82 19.71 7.66
CA GLU A 24 -8.67 20.70 6.58
C GLU A 24 -8.31 20.04 5.24
N ALA A 25 -7.65 18.87 5.28
CA ALA A 25 -7.29 18.08 4.10
C ALA A 25 -8.43 17.19 3.58
N LEU A 26 -9.67 17.38 4.07
CA LEU A 26 -10.82 16.60 3.69
C LEU A 26 -11.22 16.84 2.22
N LEU A 27 -11.26 15.79 1.42
CA LEU A 27 -11.84 15.83 0.08
C LEU A 27 -13.36 15.98 0.19
N LYS A 28 -13.87 17.18 -0.10
CA LYS A 28 -15.28 17.57 0.12
C LYS A 28 -16.26 16.98 -0.90
N ASP A 29 -15.78 16.53 -2.05
CA ASP A 29 -16.60 15.93 -3.09
C ASP A 29 -17.15 14.56 -2.63
N LYS A 30 -18.42 14.53 -2.27
CA LYS A 30 -19.09 13.31 -1.78
C LYS A 30 -19.17 12.18 -2.81
N SER A 31 -19.11 12.47 -4.10
CA SER A 31 -19.10 11.45 -5.14
C SER A 31 -17.78 10.69 -5.18
N LYS A 32 -16.67 11.37 -4.80
CA LYS A 32 -15.33 10.80 -4.69
C LYS A 32 -15.01 10.30 -3.28
N ASN A 33 -15.63 10.86 -2.27
CA ASN A 33 -15.40 10.56 -0.85
C ASN A 33 -16.72 10.31 -0.12
N PRO A 34 -17.45 9.22 -0.42
CA PRO A 34 -18.75 8.94 0.17
C PRO A 34 -18.67 8.68 1.69
N SER A 35 -17.59 8.06 2.16
CA SER A 35 -17.32 7.87 3.60
C SER A 35 -16.98 9.16 4.35
N GLN A 36 -16.60 10.22 3.64
CA GLN A 36 -16.07 11.48 4.19
C GLN A 36 -14.80 11.30 5.04
N GLU A 37 -14.06 10.21 4.80
CA GLU A 37 -12.83 9.90 5.53
C GLU A 37 -11.54 10.29 4.79
N HIS A 38 -11.60 10.48 3.46
CA HIS A 38 -10.42 10.77 2.64
C HIS A 38 -9.85 12.17 2.91
N ARG A 39 -8.66 12.23 3.50
CA ARG A 39 -7.97 13.46 3.92
C ARG A 39 -6.53 13.52 3.41
N CYS A 40 -6.36 13.80 2.13
CA CYS A 40 -5.06 13.89 1.49
C CYS A 40 -4.89 15.19 0.72
N TRP A 41 -3.87 15.99 1.06
CA TRP A 41 -3.61 17.28 0.41
C TRP A 41 -3.37 17.14 -1.09
N ALA A 42 -2.58 16.19 -1.52
CA ALA A 42 -2.34 15.98 -2.94
C ALA A 42 -3.63 15.65 -3.72
N SER A 43 -4.59 14.96 -3.09
CA SER A 43 -5.90 14.72 -3.72
C SER A 43 -6.79 15.97 -3.80
N ILE A 44 -6.54 16.97 -2.96
CA ILE A 44 -7.24 18.26 -3.02
C ILE A 44 -6.56 19.19 -4.03
N ASN A 45 -5.24 19.22 -4.02
CA ASN A 45 -4.43 20.14 -4.82
C ASN A 45 -4.40 19.72 -6.31
N HIS A 46 -4.56 18.43 -6.60
CA HIS A 46 -4.56 17.88 -7.95
C HIS A 46 -5.93 17.31 -8.33
N LYS A 47 -6.71 18.05 -9.09
CA LYS A 47 -8.11 17.69 -9.46
C LYS A 47 -8.23 16.35 -10.19
N ASP A 48 -7.17 15.91 -10.85
CA ASP A 48 -7.07 14.67 -11.61
C ASP A 48 -6.41 13.53 -10.82
N ASP A 49 -6.12 13.74 -9.53
CA ASP A 49 -5.66 12.69 -8.63
C ASP A 49 -6.75 11.64 -8.38
N GLU A 50 -6.40 10.38 -8.53
CA GLU A 50 -7.33 9.26 -8.42
C GLU A 50 -7.16 8.42 -7.15
N LEU A 51 -6.34 8.85 -6.18
CA LEU A 51 -6.17 8.11 -4.91
C LEU A 51 -7.51 7.86 -4.19
N TRP A 52 -8.47 8.75 -4.37
CA TRP A 52 -9.80 8.60 -3.79
C TRP A 52 -10.52 7.30 -4.20
N LYS A 53 -10.23 6.76 -5.40
CA LYS A 53 -10.77 5.47 -5.84
C LYS A 53 -10.27 4.34 -4.93
N ILE A 54 -8.97 4.36 -4.63
CA ILE A 54 -8.36 3.38 -3.73
C ILE A 54 -8.92 3.53 -2.31
N SER A 55 -9.05 4.76 -1.81
CA SER A 55 -9.60 4.99 -0.48
C SER A 55 -11.05 4.51 -0.37
N LYS A 56 -11.86 4.74 -1.39
CA LYS A 56 -13.25 4.26 -1.44
C LYS A 56 -13.30 2.74 -1.34
N GLU A 57 -12.60 2.04 -2.22
CA GLU A 57 -12.55 0.58 -2.22
C GLU A 57 -11.98 0.04 -0.90
N LEU A 58 -10.97 0.70 -0.34
CA LEU A 58 -10.37 0.31 0.93
C LEU A 58 -11.38 0.34 2.08
N PHE A 59 -12.17 1.41 2.21
CA PHE A 59 -13.16 1.55 3.30
C PHE A 59 -14.40 0.69 3.11
N GLU A 60 -14.64 0.18 1.91
CA GLU A 60 -15.72 -0.76 1.60
C GLU A 60 -15.26 -2.23 1.71
N SER A 61 -13.99 -2.48 2.05
CA SER A 61 -13.39 -3.82 2.06
C SER A 61 -13.18 -4.36 3.48
N ASP A 62 -13.48 -5.64 3.69
CA ASP A 62 -13.10 -6.37 4.91
C ASP A 62 -11.64 -6.85 4.87
N CYS A 63 -11.11 -7.02 3.66
CA CYS A 63 -9.77 -7.53 3.43
C CYS A 63 -9.13 -6.93 2.18
N VAL A 64 -7.87 -6.56 2.30
CA VAL A 64 -7.07 -6.08 1.16
C VAL A 64 -5.77 -6.87 1.04
N VAL A 65 -5.35 -7.19 -0.18
CA VAL A 65 -4.07 -7.86 -0.44
C VAL A 65 -3.26 -7.03 -1.43
N PHE A 66 -2.09 -6.61 -0.98
CA PHE A 66 -1.15 -5.87 -1.82
C PHE A 66 -0.26 -6.84 -2.61
N PHE A 67 -0.19 -6.66 -3.92
CA PHE A 67 0.73 -7.41 -4.78
C PHE A 67 1.83 -6.48 -5.25
N ALA A 68 3.08 -6.83 -4.95
CA ALA A 68 4.21 -6.00 -5.33
C ALA A 68 5.41 -6.84 -5.76
N SER A 69 6.23 -6.29 -6.65
CA SER A 69 7.43 -6.98 -7.14
C SER A 69 8.70 -6.39 -6.53
N VAL A 70 9.66 -7.28 -6.27
CA VAL A 70 11.00 -6.87 -5.83
C VAL A 70 11.71 -6.13 -6.96
N ARG A 71 12.29 -4.98 -6.62
CA ARG A 71 13.14 -4.16 -7.48
C ARG A 71 14.32 -3.64 -6.67
N TRP A 72 15.53 -4.12 -6.99
CA TRP A 72 16.77 -3.66 -6.35
C TRP A 72 16.73 -3.64 -4.81
N GLY A 73 16.15 -4.68 -4.20
CA GLY A 73 16.05 -4.82 -2.75
C GLY A 73 14.97 -3.98 -2.09
N GLN A 74 14.05 -3.41 -2.88
CA GLN A 74 12.86 -2.67 -2.47
C GLN A 74 11.64 -3.19 -3.23
N LEU A 75 10.46 -2.68 -2.94
CA LEU A 75 9.29 -2.89 -3.78
C LEU A 75 9.26 -1.90 -4.95
N ASN A 76 8.49 -2.24 -5.97
CA ASN A 76 8.36 -1.41 -7.16
C ASN A 76 7.80 -0.01 -6.85
N ALA A 77 8.15 0.97 -7.67
CA ALA A 77 7.81 2.38 -7.47
C ALA A 77 6.32 2.65 -7.25
N VAL A 78 5.44 1.96 -7.99
CA VAL A 78 3.98 2.11 -7.84
C VAL A 78 3.50 1.74 -6.43
N TYR A 79 4.07 0.70 -5.84
CA TYR A 79 3.75 0.33 -4.45
C TYR A 79 4.27 1.38 -3.47
N GLN A 80 5.50 1.85 -3.65
CA GLN A 80 6.08 2.87 -2.77
C GLN A 80 5.27 4.16 -2.82
N GLU A 81 4.93 4.62 -4.02
CA GLU A 81 4.07 5.79 -4.20
C GLU A 81 2.73 5.62 -3.48
N LEU A 82 2.10 4.45 -3.61
CA LEU A 82 0.84 4.17 -2.91
C LEU A 82 1.00 4.25 -1.39
N ILE A 83 2.02 3.59 -0.82
CA ILE A 83 2.26 3.60 0.62
C ILE A 83 2.51 5.03 1.13
N GLU A 84 3.35 5.81 0.44
CA GLU A 84 3.56 7.22 0.78
C GLU A 84 2.25 8.02 0.76
N ARG A 85 1.41 7.78 -0.24
CA ARG A 85 0.13 8.47 -0.39
C ARG A 85 -0.93 8.03 0.61
N LEU A 86 -0.79 6.86 1.24
CA LEU A 86 -1.67 6.37 2.31
C LEU A 86 -1.24 6.85 3.71
N THR A 87 -0.09 7.53 3.87
CA THR A 87 0.42 8.01 5.17
C THR A 87 -0.60 8.82 5.98
N TRP A 88 -1.52 9.53 5.34
CA TRP A 88 -2.57 10.27 6.04
C TRP A 88 -3.50 9.37 6.89
N LEU A 89 -3.63 8.08 6.54
CA LEU A 89 -4.41 7.10 7.32
C LEU A 89 -3.71 6.78 8.65
N GLU A 90 -2.43 6.46 8.56
CA GLU A 90 -1.59 6.17 9.74
C GLU A 90 -1.51 7.40 10.65
N ASN A 91 -1.28 8.57 10.08
CA ASN A 91 -1.08 9.79 10.84
C ASN A 91 -2.31 10.21 11.66
N ARG A 92 -3.51 9.85 11.23
CA ARG A 92 -4.74 10.14 11.96
C ARG A 92 -4.74 9.52 13.36
N HIS A 93 -4.32 8.26 13.49
CA HIS A 93 -4.31 7.60 14.79
C HIS A 93 -2.98 7.75 15.54
N SER A 94 -1.84 7.82 14.85
CA SER A 94 -0.53 7.91 15.49
C SER A 94 -0.21 9.30 16.04
N SER A 95 -0.57 10.35 15.30
CA SER A 95 -0.19 11.74 15.64
C SER A 95 -1.38 12.65 15.97
N LEU A 96 -2.55 12.41 15.40
CA LEU A 96 -3.74 13.24 15.61
C LEU A 96 -4.69 12.69 16.69
N ASN A 97 -4.35 11.55 17.30
CA ASN A 97 -5.14 10.89 18.35
C ASN A 97 -6.60 10.57 17.92
N GLU A 98 -6.82 10.33 16.65
CA GLU A 98 -8.11 9.89 16.14
C GLU A 98 -8.25 8.36 16.22
N GLU A 99 -9.47 7.86 16.08
CA GLU A 99 -9.69 6.43 16.00
C GLU A 99 -9.01 5.84 14.74
N ASN A 100 -8.40 4.66 14.88
CA ASN A 100 -7.84 3.94 13.75
C ASN A 100 -8.97 3.38 12.86
N ILE A 101 -9.18 4.02 11.72
CA ILE A 101 -10.23 3.65 10.76
C ILE A 101 -9.93 2.38 9.95
N LEU A 102 -8.72 1.82 10.07
CA LEU A 102 -8.29 0.59 9.40
C LEU A 102 -8.31 -0.65 10.31
N LYS A 103 -8.62 -0.50 11.60
CA LYS A 103 -8.49 -1.53 12.63
C LYS A 103 -9.24 -2.83 12.32
N ASP A 104 -10.33 -2.75 11.59
CA ASP A 104 -11.19 -3.90 11.24
C ASP A 104 -10.87 -4.48 9.86
N ILE A 105 -10.03 -3.81 9.08
CA ILE A 105 -9.64 -4.26 7.74
C ILE A 105 -8.42 -5.17 7.83
N THR A 106 -8.59 -6.41 7.37
CA THR A 106 -7.47 -7.36 7.30
C THR A 106 -6.56 -7.03 6.12
N ALA A 107 -5.24 -6.93 6.36
CA ALA A 107 -4.28 -6.72 5.28
C ALA A 107 -3.36 -7.92 5.06
N GLY A 108 -3.11 -8.19 3.78
CA GLY A 108 -2.11 -9.13 3.31
C GLY A 108 -1.16 -8.50 2.31
N ILE A 109 -0.02 -9.15 2.09
CA ILE A 109 0.95 -8.73 1.07
C ILE A 109 1.60 -9.94 0.41
N VAL A 110 1.60 -9.94 -0.90
CA VAL A 110 2.31 -10.92 -1.74
C VAL A 110 3.46 -10.23 -2.45
N ILE A 111 4.67 -10.62 -2.11
CA ILE A 111 5.88 -10.09 -2.70
C ILE A 111 6.40 -11.08 -3.74
N ILE A 112 6.60 -10.61 -4.95
CA ILE A 112 6.99 -11.42 -6.10
C ILE A 112 8.40 -11.04 -6.52
N GLY A 113 9.31 -12.02 -6.55
CA GLY A 113 10.68 -11.79 -6.98
C GLY A 113 11.37 -13.07 -7.44
N GLN A 114 12.59 -12.95 -7.93
CA GLN A 114 13.45 -14.09 -8.18
C GLN A 114 13.82 -14.75 -6.85
N ASN A 115 15.04 -14.65 -6.41
CA ASN A 115 15.51 -15.24 -5.16
C ASN A 115 16.42 -14.25 -4.40
N TRP A 116 16.00 -12.98 -4.30
CA TRP A 116 16.82 -11.98 -3.65
C TRP A 116 15.99 -11.04 -2.78
N ARG A 117 16.32 -10.98 -1.48
CA ARG A 117 15.79 -10.09 -0.45
C ARG A 117 14.27 -10.08 -0.24
N GLY A 118 13.52 -10.98 -0.88
CA GLY A 118 12.07 -11.00 -0.73
C GLY A 118 11.60 -11.20 0.71
N SER A 119 12.26 -12.05 1.47
CA SER A 119 11.92 -12.28 2.90
C SER A 119 12.14 -11.06 3.78
N ASP A 120 13.25 -10.32 3.57
CA ASP A 120 13.54 -9.10 4.32
C ASP A 120 12.50 -8.02 4.03
N ILE A 121 12.17 -7.86 2.74
CA ILE A 121 11.17 -6.91 2.28
C ILE A 121 9.80 -7.28 2.84
N LEU A 122 9.41 -8.55 2.79
CA LEU A 122 8.14 -9.02 3.36
C LEU A 122 8.03 -8.66 4.84
N LYS A 123 9.08 -8.89 5.61
CA LYS A 123 9.13 -8.57 7.04
C LYS A 123 8.91 -7.07 7.28
N VAL A 124 9.63 -6.22 6.56
CA VAL A 124 9.50 -4.75 6.68
C VAL A 124 8.11 -4.29 6.27
N GLN A 125 7.62 -4.73 5.11
CA GLN A 125 6.32 -4.27 4.61
C GLN A 125 5.14 -4.80 5.45
N SER A 126 5.26 -5.97 6.05
CA SER A 126 4.28 -6.45 7.02
C SER A 126 4.19 -5.54 8.24
N GLN A 127 5.34 -5.03 8.73
CA GLN A 127 5.38 -4.04 9.81
C GLN A 127 4.77 -2.70 9.36
N VAL A 128 5.07 -2.25 8.14
CA VAL A 128 4.46 -1.02 7.59
C VAL A 128 2.94 -1.12 7.61
N LEU A 129 2.35 -2.23 7.14
CA LEU A 129 0.90 -2.40 7.17
C LEU A 129 0.34 -2.42 8.61
N GLU A 130 1.08 -2.98 9.57
CA GLU A 130 0.71 -2.90 11.00
C GLU A 130 0.76 -1.45 11.52
N PHE A 131 1.77 -0.66 11.15
CA PHE A 131 1.84 0.77 11.50
C PHE A 131 0.70 1.58 10.91
N PHE A 132 0.25 1.24 9.69
CA PHE A 132 -0.96 1.84 9.11
C PHE A 132 -2.22 1.50 9.91
N GLY A 133 -2.16 0.50 10.78
CA GLY A 133 -3.26 0.11 11.66
C GLY A 133 -4.14 -1.01 11.13
N PHE A 134 -3.74 -1.68 10.05
CA PHE A 134 -4.45 -2.85 9.52
C PHE A 134 -4.35 -4.05 10.46
N LYS A 135 -5.39 -4.86 10.46
CA LYS A 135 -5.38 -6.17 11.10
C LYS A 135 -4.50 -7.14 10.30
N LYS A 136 -3.49 -7.72 10.94
CA LYS A 136 -2.55 -8.64 10.29
C LYS A 136 -3.14 -10.04 10.14
N ASN A 137 -2.91 -10.66 8.98
CA ASN A 137 -3.15 -12.07 8.76
C ASN A 137 -1.91 -12.74 8.14
N LYS A 138 -1.24 -13.60 8.92
CA LYS A 138 -0.03 -14.30 8.46
C LYS A 138 -0.26 -15.19 7.24
N LYS A 139 -1.46 -15.73 7.05
CA LYS A 139 -1.80 -16.56 5.88
C LYS A 139 -1.86 -15.75 4.57
N LEU A 140 -1.96 -14.44 4.66
CA LEU A 140 -1.98 -13.53 3.52
C LEU A 140 -0.65 -12.82 3.30
N GLN A 141 0.44 -13.33 3.88
CA GLN A 141 1.78 -12.74 3.76
C GLN A 141 2.71 -13.74 3.09
N TRP A 142 3.00 -13.51 1.81
CA TRP A 142 3.79 -14.44 1.00
C TRP A 142 4.98 -13.75 0.37
N ASN A 143 6.14 -14.40 0.51
CA ASN A 143 7.30 -14.16 -0.33
C ASN A 143 7.31 -15.22 -1.42
N TRP A 144 6.81 -14.88 -2.58
CA TRP A 144 6.79 -15.79 -3.71
C TRP A 144 8.01 -15.62 -4.60
N GLN A 145 8.88 -16.59 -4.53
CA GLN A 145 10.08 -16.68 -5.36
C GLN A 145 9.81 -17.63 -6.53
N TYR A 146 9.96 -17.15 -7.74
CA TYR A 146 9.68 -17.96 -8.94
C TYR A 146 10.92 -18.70 -9.48
N THR A 147 12.10 -18.47 -8.90
CA THR A 147 13.32 -19.22 -9.18
C THR A 147 13.98 -19.64 -7.87
N SER A 148 14.70 -20.76 -7.91
CA SER A 148 15.57 -21.18 -6.79
C SER A 148 16.93 -20.47 -6.80
N ASP A 149 17.35 -19.96 -7.96
CA ASP A 149 18.59 -19.23 -8.17
C ASP A 149 18.31 -17.81 -8.65
N SER A 150 18.95 -16.83 -8.01
CA SER A 150 18.78 -15.41 -8.34
C SER A 150 19.30 -15.03 -9.73
N SER A 151 20.19 -15.83 -10.30
CA SER A 151 20.74 -15.63 -11.65
C SER A 151 19.93 -16.31 -12.77
N ASP A 152 18.94 -17.16 -12.42
CA ASP A 152 18.10 -17.82 -13.40
C ASP A 152 17.03 -16.89 -13.98
N GLU A 153 17.28 -16.39 -15.18
CA GLU A 153 16.35 -15.56 -15.97
C GLU A 153 15.74 -16.33 -17.17
N SER A 154 15.72 -17.65 -17.10
CA SER A 154 15.22 -18.46 -18.20
C SER A 154 13.71 -18.31 -18.41
N ILE A 155 13.26 -18.37 -19.67
CA ILE A 155 11.83 -18.36 -20.03
C ILE A 155 11.09 -19.55 -19.38
N LYS A 156 11.78 -20.67 -19.15
CA LYS A 156 11.21 -21.84 -18.47
C LYS A 156 10.82 -21.52 -17.04
N SER A 157 11.69 -20.86 -16.28
CA SER A 157 11.42 -20.47 -14.90
C SER A 157 10.20 -19.57 -14.79
N TYR A 158 10.03 -18.59 -15.68
CA TYR A 158 8.84 -17.74 -15.73
C TYR A 158 7.55 -18.53 -15.99
N LYS A 159 7.58 -19.50 -16.89
CA LYS A 159 6.42 -20.37 -17.18
C LYS A 159 6.07 -21.28 -16.00
N ASP A 160 7.08 -21.87 -15.39
CA ASP A 160 6.90 -22.77 -14.25
C ASP A 160 6.43 -22.00 -13.00
N ALA A 161 6.87 -20.76 -12.81
CA ALA A 161 6.42 -19.88 -11.72
C ALA A 161 4.90 -19.70 -11.73
N ALA A 162 4.30 -19.41 -12.87
CA ALA A 162 2.84 -19.25 -12.98
C ALA A 162 2.10 -20.55 -12.63
N LYS A 163 2.66 -21.72 -12.98
CA LYS A 163 2.11 -23.04 -12.66
C LYS A 163 2.21 -23.34 -11.16
N VAL A 164 3.33 -23.00 -10.55
CA VAL A 164 3.54 -23.15 -9.09
C VAL A 164 2.58 -22.27 -8.32
N PHE A 165 2.44 -21.03 -8.71
CA PHE A 165 1.50 -20.09 -8.05
C PHE A 165 0.06 -20.61 -8.09
N LYS A 166 -0.41 -21.05 -9.25
CA LYS A 166 -1.77 -21.62 -9.39
C LYS A 166 -2.03 -22.86 -8.53
N LYS A 167 -1.00 -23.58 -8.12
CA LYS A 167 -1.13 -24.74 -7.23
C LYS A 167 -1.09 -24.38 -5.76
N SER A 168 -0.60 -23.18 -5.41
CA SER A 168 -0.45 -22.73 -4.03
C SER A 168 -1.64 -21.88 -3.52
N ILE A 169 -2.56 -21.54 -4.43
CA ILE A 169 -3.84 -20.92 -4.10
C ILE A 169 -4.90 -22.03 -4.04
#